data_ac80ad2fab1ac772229650e970e69d92
#
_entry.id   ac80ad2fab1ac772229650e970e69d92
#
_cell.length_a   1.000
_cell.length_b   1.000
_cell.length_c   1.000
_cell.angle_alpha   90.00
_cell.angle_beta   90.00
_cell.angle_gamma   90.00
#
_symmetry.space_group_name_H-M   'P 1'
#
loop_
_entity.id
_entity.type
_entity.pdbx_description
1 polymer ?
#
loop_
_entity_poly.entity_id
_entity_poly.type
_entity_poly.pdbx_seq_one_letter_code
_entity_poly.pdbx_strand_id
1 'polypeptide(L)'
;MDRSDVYNHSYMPYIVKWGKTVCWVLLPLIYLPTIALLVVYGAKMPLDATVNGIIAILSASFAVYLSEPLSVFPILGTPGLYLICISGNSKQIRVPAALMAQDGAGVEQGTPEGGIMSSIGVATSMFISILVMTVMIFMGKWILGALPDPVVAALPMLLPALFGALLAQQLMNHPRLGAAAVALAAAVRLAQTRGI
;
A
#
# COMPACT_ATOMS: atom_id res chain seq x y z
N MET A 1 38.14 -8.28 -2.02
CA MET A 1 37.07 -7.62 -1.29
C MET A 1 35.89 -8.57 -1.35
N ASP A 2 35.46 -9.09 -0.22
CA ASP A 2 34.37 -10.07 -0.19
C ASP A 2 33.05 -9.36 -0.57
N ARG A 3 32.13 -10.05 -1.26
CA ARG A 3 30.83 -9.47 -1.68
C ARG A 3 30.02 -8.97 -0.49
N SER A 4 30.12 -9.68 0.62
CA SER A 4 29.47 -9.31 1.88
C SER A 4 30.02 -8.00 2.47
N ASP A 5 31.30 -7.71 2.31
CA ASP A 5 31.94 -6.46 2.76
C ASP A 5 31.44 -5.26 1.96
N VAL A 6 31.34 -5.39 0.64
CA VAL A 6 30.81 -4.32 -0.23
C VAL A 6 29.35 -4.02 0.11
N TYR A 7 28.56 -5.06 0.34
CA TYR A 7 27.16 -4.90 0.72
C TYR A 7 27.00 -4.15 2.04
N ASN A 8 27.72 -4.59 3.10
CA ASN A 8 27.55 -4.03 4.43
C ASN A 8 28.21 -2.63 4.60
N HIS A 9 29.36 -2.41 3.99
CA HIS A 9 30.14 -1.18 4.20
C HIS A 9 29.87 -0.08 3.17
N SER A 10 29.43 -0.41 1.96
CA SER A 10 29.19 0.60 0.92
C SER A 10 27.72 0.73 0.58
N TYR A 11 27.03 -0.37 0.31
CA TYR A 11 25.65 -0.33 -0.18
C TYR A 11 24.63 -0.01 0.92
N MET A 12 24.70 -0.70 2.06
CA MET A 12 23.73 -0.52 3.14
C MET A 12 23.73 0.90 3.77
N PRO A 13 24.88 1.52 4.08
CA PRO A 13 24.89 2.89 4.59
C PRO A 13 24.31 3.89 3.59
N TYR A 14 24.58 3.70 2.31
CA TYR A 14 24.02 4.53 1.24
C TYR A 14 22.50 4.43 1.18
N ILE A 15 21.95 3.21 1.14
CA ILE A 15 20.50 2.96 1.12
C ILE A 15 19.81 3.53 2.36
N VAL A 16 20.36 3.30 3.55
CA VAL A 16 19.80 3.81 4.80
C VAL A 16 19.79 5.34 4.81
N LYS A 17 20.86 5.98 4.37
CA LYS A 17 20.94 7.44 4.29
C LYS A 17 19.88 8.01 3.34
N TRP A 18 19.82 7.49 2.11
CA TRP A 18 18.86 7.95 1.12
C TRP A 18 17.42 7.59 1.50
N GLY A 19 17.18 6.39 2.01
CA GLY A 19 15.86 5.97 2.49
C GLY A 19 15.32 6.91 3.58
N LYS A 20 16.14 7.23 4.58
CA LYS A 20 15.77 8.20 5.62
C LYS A 20 15.49 9.59 5.04
N THR A 21 16.36 10.09 4.17
CA THR A 21 16.20 11.41 3.55
C THR A 21 14.89 11.50 2.76
N VAL A 22 14.61 10.50 1.93
CA VAL A 22 13.38 10.44 1.14
C VAL A 22 12.15 10.36 2.05
N CYS A 23 12.17 9.55 3.09
CA CYS A 23 11.06 9.48 4.06
C CYS A 23 10.80 10.83 4.73
N TRP A 24 11.85 11.55 5.15
CA TRP A 24 11.72 12.88 5.74
C TRP A 24 11.16 13.93 4.77
N VAL A 25 11.51 13.86 3.49
CA VAL A 25 10.97 14.75 2.44
C VAL A 25 9.52 14.40 2.11
N LEU A 26 9.17 13.13 2.11
CA LEU A 26 7.81 12.69 1.82
C LEU A 26 6.80 13.04 2.93
N LEU A 27 7.24 13.08 4.19
CA LEU A 27 6.36 13.44 5.31
C LEU A 27 5.60 14.76 5.07
N PRO A 28 6.25 15.90 4.84
CA PRO A 28 5.54 17.15 4.54
C PRO A 28 4.76 17.09 3.22
N LEU A 29 5.25 16.35 2.24
CA LEU A 29 4.60 16.23 0.93
C LEU A 29 3.24 15.52 1.02
N ILE A 30 3.10 14.53 1.90
CA ILE A 30 1.82 13.81 2.16
C ILE A 30 0.78 14.77 2.74
N TYR A 31 1.17 15.77 3.54
CA TYR A 31 0.25 16.74 4.10
C TYR A 31 -0.10 17.88 3.13
N LEU A 32 0.61 18.02 2.01
CA LEU A 32 0.40 19.09 1.04
C LEU A 32 -1.05 19.19 0.51
N PRO A 33 -1.73 18.10 0.13
CA PRO A 33 -3.14 18.16 -0.28
C PRO A 33 -4.06 18.66 0.83
N THR A 34 -3.82 18.23 2.07
CA THR A 34 -4.60 18.68 3.24
C THR A 34 -4.37 20.16 3.52
N ILE A 35 -3.12 20.61 3.47
CA ILE A 35 -2.77 22.02 3.62
C ILE A 35 -3.39 22.87 2.50
N ALA A 36 -3.35 22.38 1.26
CA ALA A 36 -3.99 23.07 0.14
C ALA A 36 -5.50 23.23 0.34
N LEU A 37 -6.19 22.19 0.82
CA LEU A 37 -7.62 22.28 1.15
C LEU A 37 -7.91 23.29 2.26
N LEU A 38 -7.10 23.35 3.30
CA LEU A 38 -7.25 24.31 4.38
C LEU A 38 -7.05 25.76 3.92
N VAL A 39 -6.01 25.98 3.10
CA VAL A 39 -5.62 27.34 2.67
C VAL A 39 -6.52 27.85 1.53
N VAL A 40 -6.77 27.00 0.50
CA VAL A 40 -7.52 27.42 -0.70
C VAL A 40 -9.02 27.46 -0.45
N TYR A 41 -9.56 26.48 0.28
CA TYR A 41 -11.00 26.36 0.51
C TYR A 41 -11.44 26.87 1.88
N GLY A 42 -10.51 27.33 2.73
CA GLY A 42 -10.82 27.82 4.07
C GLY A 42 -11.50 26.77 4.97
N ALA A 43 -11.23 25.49 4.71
CA ALA A 43 -11.86 24.39 5.45
C ALA A 43 -11.50 24.50 6.94
N LYS A 44 -12.52 24.56 7.81
CA LYS A 44 -12.32 24.57 9.25
C LYS A 44 -12.16 23.14 9.73
N MET A 45 -11.06 22.87 10.39
CA MET A 45 -10.76 21.56 10.96
C MET A 45 -11.04 21.63 12.48
N PRO A 46 -12.17 21.10 12.98
CA PRO A 46 -12.42 21.06 14.42
C PRO A 46 -11.41 20.13 15.07
N LEU A 47 -10.67 20.65 16.04
CA LEU A 47 -9.58 19.90 16.72
C LEU A 47 -10.07 18.58 17.31
N ASP A 48 -11.24 18.59 17.94
CA ASP A 48 -11.82 17.39 18.57
C ASP A 48 -12.08 16.27 17.55
N ALA A 49 -12.69 16.61 16.40
CA ALA A 49 -12.93 15.64 15.34
C ALA A 49 -11.62 15.12 14.72
N THR A 50 -10.62 15.97 14.60
CA THR A 50 -9.31 15.61 14.06
C THR A 50 -8.58 14.65 15.01
N VAL A 51 -8.51 14.97 16.29
CA VAL A 51 -7.85 14.12 17.29
C VAL A 51 -8.56 12.78 17.42
N ASN A 52 -9.88 12.77 17.51
CA ASN A 52 -10.66 11.52 17.58
C ASN A 52 -10.48 10.67 16.30
N GLY A 53 -10.44 11.30 15.13
CA GLY A 53 -10.16 10.63 13.86
C GLY A 53 -8.77 9.99 13.83
N ILE A 54 -7.74 10.71 14.28
CA ILE A 54 -6.36 10.18 14.38
C ILE A 54 -6.31 8.98 15.33
N ILE A 55 -6.89 9.10 16.52
CA ILE A 55 -6.92 8.00 17.51
C ILE A 55 -7.65 6.78 16.93
N ALA A 56 -8.78 6.98 16.27
CA ALA A 56 -9.55 5.89 15.67
C ALA A 56 -8.75 5.17 14.57
N ILE A 57 -8.10 5.91 13.67
CA ILE A 57 -7.28 5.33 12.60
C ILE A 57 -6.05 4.61 13.17
N LEU A 58 -5.34 5.21 14.11
CA LEU A 58 -4.18 4.59 14.75
C LEU A 58 -4.58 3.31 15.48
N SER A 59 -5.65 3.32 16.25
CA SER A 59 -6.13 2.14 16.97
C SER A 59 -6.51 1.01 16.03
N ALA A 60 -7.24 1.31 14.95
CA ALA A 60 -7.68 0.31 13.98
C ALA A 60 -6.53 -0.28 13.15
N SER A 61 -5.51 0.53 12.85
CA SER A 61 -4.45 0.17 11.91
C SER A 61 -3.13 -0.23 12.59
N PHE A 62 -2.99 -0.04 13.90
CA PHE A 62 -1.75 -0.24 14.65
C PHE A 62 -1.16 -1.64 14.44
N ALA A 63 -1.99 -2.68 14.57
CA ALA A 63 -1.55 -4.06 14.41
C ALA A 63 -1.04 -4.34 12.99
N VAL A 64 -1.68 -3.75 11.97
CA VAL A 64 -1.28 -3.90 10.57
C VAL A 64 0.04 -3.17 10.32
N TYR A 65 0.18 -1.93 10.78
CA TYR A 65 1.41 -1.15 10.62
C TYR A 65 2.62 -1.80 11.29
N LEU A 66 2.41 -2.54 12.38
CA LEU A 66 3.49 -3.26 13.05
C LEU A 66 3.79 -4.60 12.37
N SER A 67 2.77 -5.36 12.00
CA SER A 67 2.93 -6.71 11.44
C SER A 67 3.41 -6.71 9.99
N GLU A 68 3.06 -5.69 9.21
CA GLU A 68 3.41 -5.64 7.80
C GLU A 68 4.92 -5.54 7.54
N PRO A 69 5.68 -4.59 8.12
CA PRO A 69 7.12 -4.54 7.98
C PRO A 69 7.81 -5.81 8.47
N LEU A 70 7.37 -6.37 9.60
CA LEU A 70 7.94 -7.60 10.17
C LEU A 70 7.76 -8.81 9.25
N SER A 71 6.59 -8.92 8.60
CA SER A 71 6.30 -10.05 7.71
C SER A 71 7.03 -9.96 6.37
N VAL A 72 7.31 -8.76 5.89
CA VAL A 72 7.86 -8.52 4.56
C VAL A 72 9.39 -8.36 4.59
N PHE A 73 9.95 -7.97 5.73
CA PHE A 73 11.39 -7.75 5.90
C PHE A 73 12.28 -8.96 5.53
N PRO A 74 11.94 -10.21 5.91
CA PRO A 74 12.76 -11.38 5.55
C PRO A 74 12.86 -11.61 4.04
N ILE A 75 11.83 -11.21 3.29
CA ILE A 75 11.75 -11.40 1.84
C ILE A 75 12.52 -10.31 1.09
N LEU A 76 12.34 -9.07 1.53
CA LEU A 76 12.78 -7.89 0.78
C LEU A 76 14.12 -7.32 1.24
N GLY A 77 14.50 -7.61 2.48
CA GLY A 77 15.62 -6.93 3.13
C GLY A 77 15.34 -5.43 3.36
N THR A 78 16.32 -4.73 3.91
CA THR A 78 16.22 -3.30 4.23
C THR A 78 15.92 -2.42 3.00
N PRO A 79 16.59 -2.61 1.84
CA PRO A 79 16.37 -1.74 0.69
C PRO A 79 14.96 -1.86 0.11
N GLY A 80 14.48 -3.10 -0.04
CA GLY A 80 13.12 -3.36 -0.55
C GLY A 80 12.04 -2.85 0.40
N LEU A 81 12.28 -2.94 1.72
CA LEU A 81 11.35 -2.42 2.73
C LEU A 81 11.17 -0.90 2.63
N TYR A 82 12.24 -0.11 2.45
CA TYR A 82 12.13 1.33 2.22
C TYR A 82 11.28 1.65 1.00
N LEU A 83 11.50 0.96 -0.11
CA LEU A 83 10.73 1.18 -1.34
C LEU A 83 9.24 0.87 -1.15
N ILE A 84 8.92 -0.19 -0.43
CA ILE A 84 7.52 -0.55 -0.14
C ILE A 84 6.86 0.46 0.78
N CYS A 85 7.51 0.89 1.84
CA CYS A 85 6.98 1.91 2.75
C CYS A 85 6.63 3.22 2.02
N ILE A 86 7.40 3.56 0.98
CA ILE A 86 7.16 4.77 0.18
C ILE A 86 6.06 4.54 -0.86
N SER A 87 6.04 3.39 -1.52
CA SER A 87 5.17 3.15 -2.66
C SER A 87 3.80 2.58 -2.32
N GLY A 88 3.63 2.03 -1.13
CA GLY A 88 2.41 1.29 -0.76
C GLY A 88 2.17 0.04 -1.60
N ASN A 89 0.99 -0.57 -1.44
CA ASN A 89 0.55 -1.77 -2.17
C ASN A 89 1.55 -2.94 -2.09
N SER A 90 2.08 -3.16 -0.88
CA SER A 90 3.16 -4.10 -0.60
C SER A 90 2.81 -5.54 -0.96
N LYS A 91 1.72 -6.07 -0.43
CA LYS A 91 1.41 -7.50 -0.50
C LYS A 91 0.91 -7.96 -1.87
N GLN A 92 0.20 -7.10 -2.59
CA GLN A 92 -0.49 -7.48 -3.83
C GLN A 92 0.41 -7.37 -5.06
N ILE A 93 1.30 -6.37 -5.11
CA ILE A 93 2.13 -6.10 -6.29
C ILE A 93 3.62 -6.16 -5.97
N ARG A 94 4.06 -5.51 -4.87
CA ARG A 94 5.50 -5.32 -4.62
C ARG A 94 6.21 -6.58 -4.18
N VAL A 95 5.61 -7.33 -3.25
CA VAL A 95 6.18 -8.60 -2.78
C VAL A 95 6.23 -9.63 -3.90
N PRO A 96 5.16 -9.90 -4.68
CA PRO A 96 5.25 -10.79 -5.83
C PRO A 96 6.31 -10.36 -6.85
N ALA A 97 6.42 -9.06 -7.15
CA ALA A 97 7.45 -8.56 -8.08
C ALA A 97 8.88 -8.79 -7.56
N ALA A 98 9.10 -8.61 -6.26
CA ALA A 98 10.38 -8.90 -5.62
C ALA A 98 10.74 -10.39 -5.68
N LEU A 99 9.77 -11.25 -5.36
CA LEU A 99 9.96 -12.71 -5.41
C LEU A 99 10.28 -13.20 -6.82
N MET A 100 9.56 -12.69 -7.83
CA MET A 100 9.83 -13.03 -9.23
C MET A 100 11.21 -12.55 -9.68
N ALA A 101 11.67 -11.39 -9.21
CA ALA A 101 13.01 -10.90 -9.53
C ALA A 101 14.10 -11.74 -8.87
N GLN A 102 13.89 -12.19 -7.63
CA GLN A 102 14.81 -13.10 -6.93
C GLN A 102 14.86 -14.47 -7.61
N ASP A 103 13.71 -15.04 -7.93
CA ASP A 103 13.58 -16.34 -8.61
C ASP A 103 14.22 -16.30 -10.01
N GLY A 104 13.93 -15.26 -10.80
CA GLY A 104 14.51 -15.06 -12.12
C GLY A 104 16.03 -14.86 -12.12
N ALA A 105 16.59 -14.37 -11.02
CA ALA A 105 18.03 -14.21 -10.83
C ALA A 105 18.69 -15.45 -10.17
N GLY A 106 17.91 -16.43 -9.72
CA GLY A 106 18.40 -17.60 -9.02
C GLY A 106 19.06 -17.30 -7.67
N VAL A 107 18.59 -16.25 -6.97
CA VAL A 107 19.11 -15.83 -5.66
C VAL A 107 18.14 -16.14 -4.54
N GLU A 108 18.68 -16.53 -3.38
CA GLU A 108 17.85 -16.89 -2.22
C GLU A 108 17.36 -15.65 -1.45
N GLN A 109 16.17 -15.79 -0.87
CA GLN A 109 15.61 -14.77 0.03
C GLN A 109 16.47 -14.62 1.29
N GLY A 110 16.55 -13.38 1.81
CA GLY A 110 17.33 -13.10 3.01
C GLY A 110 18.85 -12.99 2.78
N THR A 111 19.32 -13.24 1.57
CA THR A 111 20.74 -13.03 1.21
C THR A 111 20.98 -11.57 0.78
N PRO A 112 22.23 -11.06 0.82
CA PRO A 112 22.57 -9.74 0.29
C PRO A 112 22.18 -9.54 -1.16
N GLU A 113 22.44 -10.55 -2.01
CA GLU A 113 22.07 -10.56 -3.41
C GLU A 113 20.54 -10.57 -3.59
N GLY A 114 19.83 -11.36 -2.78
CA GLY A 114 18.37 -11.40 -2.74
C GLY A 114 17.78 -10.04 -2.36
N GLY A 115 18.39 -9.31 -1.43
CA GLY A 115 18.01 -7.96 -1.04
C GLY A 115 18.16 -6.93 -2.17
N ILE A 116 19.22 -7.04 -2.98
CA ILE A 116 19.43 -6.19 -4.15
C ILE A 116 18.39 -6.51 -5.23
N MET A 117 18.21 -7.80 -5.56
CA MET A 117 17.27 -8.19 -6.60
C MET A 117 15.83 -7.88 -6.24
N SER A 118 15.44 -8.02 -4.97
CA SER A 118 14.12 -7.59 -4.50
C SER A 118 13.89 -6.10 -4.71
N SER A 119 14.91 -5.29 -4.44
CA SER A 119 14.84 -3.84 -4.64
C SER A 119 14.64 -3.46 -6.11
N ILE A 120 15.33 -4.14 -7.00
CA ILE A 120 15.18 -3.97 -8.46
C ILE A 120 13.76 -4.36 -8.90
N GLY A 121 13.26 -5.51 -8.42
CA GLY A 121 11.90 -5.97 -8.72
C GLY A 121 10.83 -4.98 -8.24
N VAL A 122 10.96 -4.51 -7.00
CA VAL A 122 10.06 -3.48 -6.45
C VAL A 122 10.14 -2.18 -7.25
N ALA A 123 11.34 -1.68 -7.52
CA ALA A 123 11.53 -0.44 -8.29
C ALA A 123 10.92 -0.55 -9.70
N THR A 124 11.16 -1.64 -10.40
CA THR A 124 10.57 -1.90 -11.72
C THR A 124 9.04 -1.91 -11.65
N SER A 125 8.46 -2.59 -10.64
CA SER A 125 7.02 -2.61 -10.45
C SER A 125 6.43 -1.23 -10.13
N MET A 126 7.20 -0.36 -9.44
CA MET A 126 6.81 1.04 -9.20
C MET A 126 6.75 1.83 -10.51
N PHE A 127 7.78 1.72 -11.34
CA PHE A 127 7.82 2.39 -12.64
C PHE A 127 6.64 1.98 -13.53
N ILE A 128 6.38 0.69 -13.64
CA ILE A 128 5.25 0.17 -14.42
C ILE A 128 3.93 0.69 -13.86
N SER A 129 3.75 0.68 -12.54
CA SER A 129 2.54 1.20 -11.90
C SER A 129 2.32 2.69 -12.20
N ILE A 130 3.37 3.51 -12.08
CA ILE A 130 3.30 4.94 -12.37
C ILE A 130 2.97 5.16 -13.84
N LEU A 131 3.60 4.43 -14.76
CA LEU A 131 3.36 4.52 -16.19
C LEU A 131 1.90 4.19 -16.52
N VAL A 132 1.40 3.05 -16.02
CA VAL A 132 0.01 2.64 -16.22
C VAL A 132 -0.97 3.67 -15.64
N MET A 133 -0.74 4.14 -14.41
CA MET A 133 -1.57 5.17 -13.79
C MET A 133 -1.57 6.47 -14.59
N THR A 134 -0.41 6.89 -15.08
CA THR A 134 -0.28 8.10 -15.91
C THR A 134 -1.09 7.96 -17.20
N VAL A 135 -0.92 6.84 -17.90
CA VAL A 135 -1.69 6.55 -19.12
C VAL A 135 -3.19 6.54 -18.83
N MET A 136 -3.61 5.89 -17.75
CA MET A 136 -5.03 5.83 -17.37
C MET A 136 -5.62 7.20 -17.01
N ILE A 137 -4.83 8.09 -16.38
CA ILE A 137 -5.27 9.46 -16.08
C ILE A 137 -5.49 10.25 -17.37
N PHE A 138 -4.55 10.20 -18.30
CA PHE A 138 -4.67 10.94 -19.57
C PHE A 138 -5.73 10.35 -20.50
N MET A 139 -5.82 9.04 -20.57
CA MET A 139 -6.77 8.34 -21.47
C MET A 139 -8.12 8.07 -20.81
N GLY A 140 -8.25 8.23 -19.49
CA GLY A 140 -9.45 7.84 -18.75
C GLY A 140 -10.73 8.50 -19.28
N LYS A 141 -10.66 9.79 -19.63
CA LYS A 141 -11.79 10.50 -20.22
C LYS A 141 -12.21 9.93 -21.57
N TRP A 142 -11.25 9.55 -22.39
CA TRP A 142 -11.50 8.93 -23.70
C TRP A 142 -12.06 7.52 -23.56
N ILE A 143 -11.49 6.74 -22.65
CA ILE A 143 -11.95 5.38 -22.35
C ILE A 143 -13.38 5.41 -21.83
N LEU A 144 -13.69 6.30 -20.88
CA LEU A 144 -15.05 6.44 -20.33
C LEU A 144 -16.05 6.89 -21.39
N GLY A 145 -15.65 7.78 -22.30
CA GLY A 145 -16.53 8.22 -23.40
C GLY A 145 -16.74 7.18 -24.51
N ALA A 146 -15.85 6.17 -24.62
CA ALA A 146 -15.98 5.07 -25.58
C ALA A 146 -16.74 3.86 -25.01
N LEU A 147 -17.00 3.83 -23.69
CA LEU A 147 -17.71 2.75 -23.03
C LEU A 147 -19.23 2.90 -23.21
N PRO A 148 -19.95 1.80 -23.47
CA PRO A 148 -21.43 1.80 -23.48
C PRO A 148 -21.99 2.22 -22.10
N ASP A 149 -23.12 2.93 -22.11
CA ASP A 149 -23.78 3.43 -20.90
C ASP A 149 -23.99 2.35 -19.80
N PRO A 150 -24.39 1.10 -20.12
CA PRO A 150 -24.52 0.06 -19.09
C PRO A 150 -23.23 -0.26 -18.37
N VAL A 151 -22.07 -0.16 -19.06
CA VAL A 151 -20.74 -0.41 -18.47
C VAL A 151 -20.35 0.74 -17.58
N VAL A 152 -20.59 1.98 -17.99
CA VAL A 152 -20.34 3.17 -17.17
C VAL A 152 -21.19 3.12 -15.90
N ALA A 153 -22.45 2.72 -16.00
CA ALA A 153 -23.35 2.55 -14.86
C ALA A 153 -22.89 1.44 -13.89
N ALA A 154 -22.16 0.44 -14.38
CA ALA A 154 -21.62 -0.64 -13.56
C ALA A 154 -20.30 -0.27 -12.83
N LEU A 155 -19.57 0.76 -13.27
CA LEU A 155 -18.29 1.15 -12.66
C LEU A 155 -18.35 1.42 -11.15
N PRO A 156 -19.39 2.09 -10.60
CA PRO A 156 -19.50 2.27 -9.16
C PRO A 156 -19.61 0.96 -8.38
N MET A 157 -20.03 -0.14 -9.02
CA MET A 157 -20.12 -1.45 -8.38
C MET A 157 -18.79 -2.19 -8.30
N LEU A 158 -17.73 -1.72 -8.99
CA LEU A 158 -16.41 -2.33 -8.96
C LEU A 158 -15.81 -2.32 -7.54
N LEU A 159 -15.93 -1.21 -6.82
CA LEU A 159 -15.38 -1.09 -5.47
C LEU A 159 -16.06 -2.05 -4.48
N PRO A 160 -17.39 -2.10 -4.36
CA PRO A 160 -18.08 -3.11 -3.56
C PRO A 160 -17.76 -4.54 -3.99
N ALA A 161 -17.65 -4.81 -5.28
CA ALA A 161 -17.32 -6.15 -5.80
C ALA A 161 -15.90 -6.57 -5.40
N LEU A 162 -14.91 -5.68 -5.49
CA LEU A 162 -13.55 -5.93 -5.02
C LEU A 162 -13.48 -6.24 -3.53
N PHE A 163 -14.15 -5.45 -2.69
CA PHE A 163 -14.20 -5.72 -1.26
C PHE A 163 -14.94 -7.03 -0.95
N GLY A 164 -16.02 -7.34 -1.69
CA GLY A 164 -16.71 -8.61 -1.60
C GLY A 164 -15.82 -9.80 -1.95
N ALA A 165 -15.04 -9.69 -3.03
CA ALA A 165 -14.08 -10.72 -3.43
C ALA A 165 -12.95 -10.92 -2.41
N LEU A 166 -12.39 -9.84 -1.86
CA LEU A 166 -11.38 -9.91 -0.80
C LEU A 166 -11.93 -10.54 0.48
N LEU A 167 -13.16 -10.20 0.84
CA LEU A 167 -13.84 -10.80 1.98
C LEU A 167 -14.08 -12.31 1.75
N ALA A 168 -14.54 -12.69 0.56
CA ALA A 168 -14.74 -14.09 0.18
C ALA A 168 -13.42 -14.88 0.25
N GLN A 169 -12.33 -14.32 -0.27
CA GLN A 169 -11.00 -14.92 -0.18
C GLN A 169 -10.55 -15.11 1.28
N GLN A 170 -10.81 -14.12 2.13
CA GLN A 170 -10.46 -14.21 3.54
C GLN A 170 -11.33 -15.24 4.30
N LEU A 171 -12.60 -15.36 3.94
CA LEU A 171 -13.50 -16.39 4.44
C LEU A 171 -13.03 -17.81 4.10
N MET A 172 -12.52 -18.00 2.88
CA MET A 172 -11.99 -19.29 2.44
C MET A 172 -10.71 -19.68 3.22
N ASN A 173 -9.83 -18.72 3.45
CA ASN A 173 -8.56 -18.95 4.14
C ASN A 173 -8.74 -19.07 5.68
N HIS A 174 -9.62 -18.27 6.26
CA HIS A 174 -9.86 -18.21 7.71
C HIS A 174 -11.36 -18.12 8.04
N PRO A 175 -12.13 -19.21 7.94
CA PRO A 175 -13.59 -19.17 8.00
C PRO A 175 -14.14 -18.59 9.31
N ARG A 176 -13.46 -18.84 10.43
CA ARG A 176 -13.88 -18.31 11.75
C ARG A 176 -13.75 -16.78 11.84
N LEU A 177 -12.62 -16.23 11.34
CA LEU A 177 -12.37 -14.79 11.35
C LEU A 177 -13.26 -14.07 10.34
N GLY A 178 -13.45 -14.65 9.15
CA GLY A 178 -14.32 -14.10 8.14
C GLY A 178 -15.79 -14.06 8.58
N ALA A 179 -16.29 -15.12 9.21
CA ALA A 179 -17.65 -15.15 9.76
C ALA A 179 -17.84 -14.09 10.86
N ALA A 180 -16.86 -13.92 11.76
CA ALA A 180 -16.90 -12.88 12.78
C ALA A 180 -16.92 -11.47 12.17
N ALA A 181 -16.13 -11.21 11.12
CA ALA A 181 -16.10 -9.93 10.42
C ALA A 181 -17.45 -9.62 9.73
N VAL A 182 -18.05 -10.61 9.09
CA VAL A 182 -19.38 -10.45 8.46
C VAL A 182 -20.46 -10.20 9.51
N ALA A 183 -20.46 -10.94 10.63
CA ALA A 183 -21.40 -10.74 11.72
C ALA A 183 -21.27 -9.33 12.33
N LEU A 184 -20.04 -8.85 12.54
CA LEU A 184 -19.77 -7.51 13.04
C LEU A 184 -20.26 -6.42 12.06
N ALA A 185 -19.97 -6.57 10.77
CA ALA A 185 -20.43 -5.65 9.74
C ALA A 185 -21.97 -5.60 9.65
N ALA A 186 -22.63 -6.75 9.72
CA ALA A 186 -24.09 -6.83 9.76
C ALA A 186 -24.67 -6.17 11.01
N ALA A 187 -24.06 -6.38 12.18
CA ALA A 187 -24.48 -5.75 13.43
C ALA A 187 -24.35 -4.22 13.37
N VAL A 188 -23.24 -3.70 12.85
CA VAL A 188 -23.03 -2.25 12.66
C VAL A 188 -24.08 -1.66 11.70
N ARG A 189 -24.36 -2.35 10.59
CA ARG A 189 -25.41 -1.92 9.64
C ARG A 189 -26.80 -1.89 10.29
N LEU A 190 -27.14 -2.92 11.05
CA LEU A 190 -28.42 -2.99 11.76
C LEU A 190 -28.54 -1.88 12.85
N ALA A 191 -27.45 -1.57 13.55
CA ALA A 191 -27.40 -0.47 14.49
C ALA A 191 -27.63 0.89 13.78
N GLN A 192 -26.97 1.11 12.66
CA GLN A 192 -27.14 2.34 11.86
C GLN A 192 -28.56 2.51 11.31
N THR A 193 -29.22 1.42 10.90
CA THR A 193 -30.61 1.47 10.40
C THR A 193 -31.64 1.68 11.52
N ARG A 194 -31.29 1.34 12.77
CA ARG A 194 -32.15 1.55 13.92
C ARG A 194 -31.94 2.90 14.63
N GLY A 195 -31.04 3.76 14.12
CA GLY A 195 -30.82 5.11 14.68
C GLY A 195 -30.13 5.15 16.03
N ILE A 196 -29.34 4.09 16.35
CA ILE A 196 -28.50 4.05 17.56
C ILE A 196 -27.06 4.36 17.14
#